data_ec139a38fcb99cb4ee0b11e34594215d
#
_entry.id   ec139a38fcb99cb4ee0b11e34594215d
#
_cell.length_a   1.000
_cell.length_b   1.000
_cell.length_c   1.000
_cell.angle_alpha   90.00
_cell.angle_beta   90.00
_cell.angle_gamma   90.00
#
_symmetry.space_group_name_H-M   'P 1'
#
loop_
_entity.id
_entity.type
_entity.pdbx_description
1 polymer ?
#
loop_
_entity_poly.entity_id
_entity_poly.type
_entity_poly.pdbx_seq_one_letter_code
_entity_poly.pdbx_strand_id
1 'polypeptide(L)'
;TSIRMVPIDEECIKILQVLKIEQEKANKELGIKNRYKMIFQHYGYIHLVPDIASVNKALSVLLNELDIYPIITTKGARHTYGSYLWHKGFDLGVIAKILGHRDISMLVEVYGHTLEEKIFEEFNQIRDVWKDC
;
A
#
# COMPACT_ATOMS: atom_id res chain seq x y z
N THR A 1 -6.10 0.86 14.80
CA THR A 1 -6.90 1.54 13.77
C THR A 1 -6.19 2.80 13.35
N SER A 2 -5.45 2.72 12.32
CA SER A 2 -4.57 3.82 12.01
C SER A 2 -5.14 4.66 10.89
N ILE A 3 -5.73 5.78 11.25
CA ILE A 3 -5.88 6.89 10.32
C ILE A 3 -4.47 7.28 9.92
N ARG A 4 -4.16 7.22 8.64
CA ARG A 4 -2.84 7.53 8.10
C ARG A 4 -2.96 8.18 6.74
N MET A 5 -1.95 8.93 6.39
CA MET A 5 -1.77 9.42 5.02
C MET A 5 -0.90 8.45 4.25
N VAL A 6 -1.32 8.16 3.02
CA VAL A 6 -0.56 7.34 2.06
C VAL A 6 -0.33 8.21 0.84
N PRO A 7 0.93 8.41 0.42
CA PRO A 7 1.21 9.14 -0.82
C PRO A 7 0.69 8.34 -2.01
N ILE A 8 0.06 9.02 -2.94
CA ILE A 8 -0.39 8.47 -4.22
C ILE A 8 0.10 9.37 -5.35
N ASP A 9 0.39 8.77 -6.49
CA ASP A 9 0.84 9.49 -7.67
C ASP A 9 -0.33 10.07 -8.48
N GLU A 10 0.00 10.86 -9.50
CA GLU A 10 -0.99 11.52 -10.35
C GLU A 10 -1.84 10.52 -11.16
N GLU A 11 -1.30 9.37 -11.52
CA GLU A 11 -2.03 8.33 -12.24
C GLU A 11 -3.11 7.70 -11.34
N CYS A 12 -2.76 7.35 -10.12
CA CYS A 12 -3.72 6.91 -9.10
C CYS A 12 -4.81 7.95 -8.85
N ILE A 13 -4.45 9.24 -8.78
CA ILE A 13 -5.42 10.33 -8.59
C ILE A 13 -6.42 10.35 -9.74
N LYS A 14 -5.97 10.27 -10.98
CA LYS A 14 -6.85 10.26 -12.18
C LYS A 14 -7.80 9.06 -12.15
N ILE A 15 -7.29 7.86 -11.86
CA ILE A 15 -8.10 6.64 -11.76
C ILE A 15 -9.18 6.80 -10.68
N LEU A 16 -8.81 7.30 -9.51
CA LEU A 16 -9.74 7.51 -8.40
C LEU A 16 -10.79 8.60 -8.70
N GLN A 17 -10.44 9.61 -9.50
CA GLN A 17 -11.39 10.63 -9.95
C GLN A 17 -12.45 10.04 -10.90
N VAL A 18 -12.03 9.19 -11.85
CA VAL A 18 -12.96 8.47 -12.74
C VAL A 18 -13.87 7.56 -11.92
N LEU A 19 -13.32 6.75 -11.04
CA LEU A 19 -14.08 5.89 -10.16
C LEU A 19 -15.11 6.67 -9.34
N LYS A 20 -14.74 7.83 -8.81
CA LYS A 20 -15.64 8.70 -8.05
C LYS A 20 -16.85 9.13 -8.88
N ILE A 21 -16.64 9.57 -10.13
CA ILE A 21 -17.72 10.00 -11.04
C ILE A 21 -18.66 8.83 -11.32
N GLU A 22 -18.13 7.65 -11.62
CA GLU A 22 -18.92 6.44 -11.88
C GLU A 22 -19.75 6.04 -10.66
N GLN A 23 -19.14 6.06 -9.47
CA GLN A 23 -19.84 5.76 -8.22
C GLN A 23 -20.90 6.77 -7.86
N GLU A 24 -20.68 8.07 -8.09
CA GLU A 24 -21.69 9.12 -7.87
C GLU A 24 -22.91 8.90 -8.75
N LYS A 25 -22.71 8.50 -10.02
CA LYS A 25 -23.79 8.14 -10.94
C LYS A 25 -24.55 6.91 -10.44
N ALA A 26 -23.86 5.82 -10.13
CA ALA A 26 -24.46 4.59 -9.62
C ALA A 26 -25.21 4.80 -8.28
N ASN A 27 -24.63 5.59 -7.37
CA ASN A 27 -25.25 5.95 -6.10
C ASN A 27 -26.57 6.71 -6.31
N LYS A 28 -26.60 7.63 -7.30
CA LYS A 28 -27.81 8.37 -7.63
C LYS A 28 -28.89 7.47 -8.22
N GLU A 29 -28.52 6.59 -9.15
CA GLU A 29 -29.45 5.64 -9.78
C GLU A 29 -30.02 4.63 -8.77
N LEU A 30 -29.22 4.17 -7.83
CA LEU A 30 -29.61 3.18 -6.81
C LEU A 30 -30.19 3.82 -5.52
N GLY A 31 -30.26 5.14 -5.42
CA GLY A 31 -30.71 5.85 -4.22
C GLY A 31 -29.80 5.67 -3.00
N ILE A 32 -28.54 5.32 -3.20
CA ILE A 32 -27.56 5.03 -2.15
C ILE A 32 -26.84 6.30 -1.71
N LYS A 33 -26.66 6.47 -0.39
CA LYS A 33 -25.87 7.57 0.18
C LYS A 33 -24.55 7.05 0.73
N ASN A 34 -23.44 7.45 0.14
CA ASN A 34 -22.09 7.17 0.66
C ASN A 34 -21.78 8.08 1.89
N ARG A 35 -22.40 7.79 3.03
CA ARG A 35 -22.29 8.58 4.26
C ARG A 35 -20.87 8.68 4.81
N TYR A 36 -20.07 7.63 4.62
CA TYR A 36 -18.72 7.52 5.15
C TYR A 36 -17.64 7.92 4.15
N LYS A 37 -18.04 8.45 2.98
CA LYS A 37 -17.11 8.85 1.92
C LYS A 37 -16.14 7.72 1.52
N MET A 38 -16.66 6.49 1.45
CA MET A 38 -15.86 5.33 1.06
C MET A 38 -15.40 5.47 -0.39
N ILE A 39 -14.11 5.21 -0.62
CA ILE A 39 -13.53 5.21 -1.96
C ILE A 39 -13.96 3.96 -2.72
N PHE A 40 -13.90 2.80 -2.08
CA PHE A 40 -14.32 1.53 -2.70
C PHE A 40 -15.67 1.12 -2.17
N GLN A 41 -16.65 1.00 -3.06
CA GLN A 41 -18.02 0.60 -2.72
C GLN A 41 -18.35 -0.74 -3.39
N HIS A 42 -19.10 -1.58 -2.69
CA HIS A 42 -19.62 -2.85 -3.20
C HIS A 42 -21.15 -2.85 -3.13
N TYR A 43 -21.81 -2.60 -4.25
CA TYR A 43 -23.27 -2.40 -4.32
C TYR A 43 -24.08 -3.67 -4.05
N GLY A 44 -23.49 -4.84 -4.19
CA GLY A 44 -24.12 -6.13 -3.86
C GLY A 44 -24.00 -6.53 -2.40
N TYR A 45 -23.43 -5.71 -1.53
CA TYR A 45 -23.20 -6.03 -0.13
C TYR A 45 -23.87 -5.03 0.81
N ILE A 46 -24.49 -5.54 1.87
CA ILE A 46 -25.34 -4.74 2.77
C ILE A 46 -24.59 -3.56 3.42
N HIS A 47 -23.28 -3.71 3.63
CA HIS A 47 -22.42 -2.68 4.23
C HIS A 47 -21.74 -1.79 3.20
N LEU A 48 -22.00 -1.99 1.90
CA LEU A 48 -21.38 -1.22 0.80
C LEU A 48 -19.85 -1.21 0.78
N VAL A 49 -19.19 -2.10 1.52
CA VAL A 49 -17.74 -2.20 1.62
C VAL A 49 -17.31 -3.55 1.09
N PRO A 50 -16.37 -3.62 0.14
CA PRO A 50 -15.83 -4.90 -0.31
C PRO A 50 -15.07 -5.59 0.83
N ASP A 51 -15.32 -6.87 1.02
CA ASP A 51 -14.50 -7.69 1.90
C ASP A 51 -13.17 -8.09 1.22
N ILE A 52 -12.18 -8.46 2.04
CA ILE A 52 -10.83 -8.79 1.56
C ILE A 52 -10.85 -10.00 0.61
N ALA A 53 -11.73 -10.97 0.83
CA ALA A 53 -11.82 -12.16 -0.01
C ALA A 53 -12.32 -11.81 -1.41
N SER A 54 -13.35 -10.96 -1.50
CA SER A 54 -13.88 -10.46 -2.78
C SER A 54 -12.84 -9.66 -3.55
N VAL A 55 -12.09 -8.78 -2.87
CA VAL A 55 -11.01 -8.00 -3.49
C VAL A 55 -9.89 -8.91 -4.01
N ASN A 56 -9.44 -9.88 -3.20
CA ASN A 56 -8.39 -10.80 -3.63
C ASN A 56 -8.86 -11.72 -4.77
N LYS A 57 -10.14 -12.12 -4.80
CA LYS A 57 -10.71 -12.88 -5.91
C LYS A 57 -10.70 -12.07 -7.21
N ALA A 58 -11.15 -10.82 -7.17
CA ALA A 58 -11.14 -9.94 -8.33
C ALA A 58 -9.70 -9.69 -8.82
N LEU A 59 -8.76 -9.46 -7.90
CA LEU A 59 -7.34 -9.31 -8.21
C LEU A 59 -6.76 -10.57 -8.88
N SER A 60 -7.10 -11.76 -8.37
CA SER A 60 -6.65 -13.03 -8.96
C SER A 60 -7.18 -13.22 -10.38
N VAL A 61 -8.44 -12.91 -10.63
CA VAL A 61 -9.02 -12.97 -11.99
C VAL A 61 -8.28 -12.03 -12.93
N LEU A 62 -8.10 -10.78 -12.53
CA LEU A 62 -7.41 -9.76 -13.33
C LEU A 62 -5.96 -10.15 -13.64
N LEU A 63 -5.21 -10.63 -12.65
CA LEU A 63 -3.83 -11.04 -12.84
C LEU A 63 -3.70 -12.24 -13.77
N ASN A 64 -4.64 -13.21 -13.68
CA ASN A 64 -4.69 -14.33 -14.61
C ASN A 64 -5.02 -13.88 -16.04
N GLU A 65 -5.97 -12.97 -16.23
CA GLU A 65 -6.33 -12.44 -17.55
C GLU A 65 -5.18 -11.66 -18.21
N LEU A 66 -4.30 -11.07 -17.40
CA LEU A 66 -3.13 -10.32 -17.84
C LEU A 66 -1.84 -11.16 -17.91
N ASP A 67 -1.92 -12.47 -17.65
CA ASP A 67 -0.76 -13.38 -17.57
C ASP A 67 0.34 -12.90 -16.61
N ILE A 68 -0.06 -12.24 -15.50
CA ILE A 68 0.86 -11.74 -14.48
C ILE A 68 1.00 -12.75 -13.34
N TYR A 69 2.22 -13.27 -13.17
CA TYR A 69 2.57 -14.26 -12.14
C TYR A 69 3.79 -13.83 -11.31
N PRO A 70 3.88 -14.27 -10.05
CA PRO A 70 2.89 -15.05 -9.28
C PRO A 70 1.63 -14.24 -8.95
N ILE A 71 0.50 -14.96 -8.78
CA ILE A 71 -0.74 -14.32 -8.33
C ILE A 71 -0.54 -13.80 -6.91
N ILE A 72 -0.62 -12.50 -6.73
CA ILE A 72 -0.47 -11.84 -5.44
C ILE A 72 -1.82 -11.49 -4.82
N THR A 73 -1.84 -11.39 -3.50
CA THR A 73 -2.97 -10.86 -2.72
C THR A 73 -2.72 -9.40 -2.33
N THR A 74 -3.72 -8.74 -1.79
CA THR A 74 -3.57 -7.39 -1.20
C THR A 74 -2.50 -7.35 -0.10
N LYS A 75 -2.34 -8.46 0.66
CA LYS A 75 -1.25 -8.60 1.63
C LYS A 75 0.11 -8.68 0.93
N GLY A 76 0.22 -9.47 -0.14
CA GLY A 76 1.43 -9.56 -0.95
C GLY A 76 1.83 -8.23 -1.57
N ALA A 77 0.88 -7.52 -2.18
CA ALA A 77 1.11 -6.18 -2.73
C ALA A 77 1.64 -5.19 -1.68
N ARG A 78 1.07 -5.22 -0.48
CA ARG A 78 1.53 -4.41 0.65
C ARG A 78 2.98 -4.74 1.05
N HIS A 79 3.34 -6.03 1.11
CA HIS A 79 4.72 -6.45 1.40
C HIS A 79 5.68 -5.99 0.30
N THR A 80 5.30 -6.17 -0.96
CA THR A 80 6.09 -5.73 -2.10
C THR A 80 6.34 -4.22 -2.06
N TYR A 81 5.31 -3.43 -1.74
CA TYR A 81 5.44 -1.98 -1.62
C TYR A 81 6.40 -1.58 -0.49
N GLY A 82 6.31 -2.22 0.67
CA GLY A 82 7.25 -1.99 1.78
C GLY A 82 8.69 -2.35 1.41
N SER A 83 8.90 -3.50 0.76
CA SER A 83 10.21 -3.93 0.27
C SER A 83 10.79 -2.97 -0.76
N TYR A 84 9.95 -2.49 -1.67
CA TYR A 84 10.36 -1.50 -2.68
C TYR A 84 10.82 -0.19 -2.05
N LEU A 85 10.05 0.34 -1.10
CA LEU A 85 10.44 1.56 -0.37
C LEU A 85 11.75 1.38 0.39
N TRP A 86 11.92 0.22 1.05
CA TRP A 86 13.16 -0.11 1.75
C TRP A 86 14.36 -0.17 0.79
N HIS A 87 14.20 -0.86 -0.32
CA HIS A 87 15.24 -0.93 -1.37
C HIS A 87 15.58 0.45 -1.96
N LYS A 88 14.63 1.38 -2.00
CA LYS A 88 14.85 2.78 -2.40
C LYS A 88 15.51 3.63 -1.32
N GLY A 89 15.81 3.07 -0.15
CA GLY A 89 16.52 3.75 0.93
C GLY A 89 15.65 4.57 1.88
N PHE A 90 14.33 4.39 1.84
CA PHE A 90 13.44 5.07 2.78
C PHE A 90 13.60 4.52 4.20
N ASP A 91 13.44 5.38 5.19
CA ASP A 91 13.50 5.04 6.61
C ASP A 91 12.40 4.05 7.02
N LEU A 92 12.74 3.05 7.86
CA LEU A 92 11.81 2.03 8.33
C LEU A 92 10.64 2.62 9.13
N GLY A 93 10.87 3.69 9.88
CA GLY A 93 9.81 4.37 10.63
C GLY A 93 8.81 5.06 9.71
N VAL A 94 9.28 5.62 8.58
CA VAL A 94 8.42 6.19 7.53
C VAL A 94 7.61 5.08 6.86
N ILE A 95 8.26 3.97 6.49
CA ILE A 95 7.59 2.81 5.89
C ILE A 95 6.54 2.24 6.84
N ALA A 96 6.85 2.09 8.14
CA ALA A 96 5.92 1.64 9.16
C ALA A 96 4.66 2.53 9.23
N LYS A 97 4.84 3.85 9.21
CA LYS A 97 3.72 4.80 9.21
C LYS A 97 2.85 4.69 7.96
N ILE A 98 3.45 4.62 6.79
CA ILE A 98 2.74 4.47 5.51
C ILE A 98 1.95 3.15 5.50
N LEU A 99 2.57 2.06 5.91
CA LEU A 99 1.93 0.76 6.00
C LEU A 99 0.94 0.66 7.18
N GLY A 100 0.99 1.56 8.17
CA GLY A 100 0.13 1.54 9.34
C GLY A 100 0.51 0.43 10.33
N HIS A 101 1.78 0.13 10.44
CA HIS A 101 2.32 -0.68 11.52
C HIS A 101 2.40 0.16 12.81
N ARG A 102 2.18 -0.48 13.95
CA ARG A 102 2.21 0.18 15.26
C ARG A 102 3.61 0.63 15.64
N ASP A 103 4.59 -0.18 15.26
CA ASP A 103 6.01 0.04 15.45
C ASP A 103 6.82 -0.58 14.30
N ILE A 104 8.13 -0.41 14.34
CA ILE A 104 9.04 -0.92 13.31
C ILE A 104 9.42 -2.39 13.48
N SER A 105 9.07 -3.02 14.60
CA SER A 105 9.53 -4.38 14.96
C SER A 105 9.18 -5.40 13.88
N MET A 106 7.95 -5.35 13.36
CA MET A 106 7.54 -6.23 12.26
C MET A 106 8.36 -6.01 10.97
N LEU A 107 8.81 -4.79 10.73
CA LEU A 107 9.63 -4.49 9.54
C LEU A 107 11.07 -4.94 9.75
N VAL A 108 11.60 -4.78 10.96
CA VAL A 108 12.93 -5.30 11.33
C VAL A 108 12.96 -6.83 11.23
N GLU A 109 11.92 -7.52 11.64
CA GLU A 109 11.82 -8.97 11.47
C GLU A 109 11.84 -9.40 10.00
N VAL A 110 11.13 -8.66 9.14
CA VAL A 110 11.04 -8.97 7.71
C VAL A 110 12.31 -8.58 6.95
N TYR A 111 12.92 -7.44 7.30
CA TYR A 111 14.06 -6.85 6.56
C TYR A 111 15.38 -6.94 7.31
N GLY A 112 15.43 -7.60 8.48
CA GLY A 112 16.58 -7.61 9.38
C GLY A 112 17.88 -8.10 8.74
N HIS A 113 17.79 -9.10 7.85
CA HIS A 113 18.95 -9.60 7.13
C HIS A 113 19.58 -8.59 6.14
N THR A 114 18.79 -7.70 5.55
CA THR A 114 19.30 -6.63 4.69
C THR A 114 19.65 -5.37 5.47
N LEU A 115 19.21 -5.28 6.71
CA LEU A 115 19.53 -4.18 7.62
C LEU A 115 21.01 -4.20 8.02
N GLU A 116 21.58 -5.38 8.25
CA GLU A 116 22.99 -5.54 8.61
C GLU A 116 23.93 -5.05 7.48
N GLU A 117 23.61 -5.38 6.23
CA GLU A 117 24.35 -4.88 5.06
C GLU A 117 24.32 -3.35 4.98
N LYS A 118 23.12 -2.78 5.16
CA LYS A 118 22.94 -1.34 5.11
C LYS A 118 23.64 -0.61 6.27
N ILE A 119 23.59 -1.19 7.48
CA ILE A 119 24.33 -0.66 8.64
C ILE A 119 25.83 -0.62 8.33
N PHE A 120 26.39 -1.65 7.70
CA PHE A 120 27.79 -1.70 7.34
C PHE A 120 28.16 -0.61 6.30
N GLU A 121 27.31 -0.39 5.31
CA GLU A 121 27.47 0.71 4.35
C GLU A 121 27.44 2.08 5.02
N GLU A 122 26.47 2.32 5.90
CA GLU A 122 26.32 3.57 6.65
C GLU A 122 27.50 3.80 7.62
N PHE A 123 28.03 2.76 8.26
CA PHE A 123 29.24 2.87 9.08
C PHE A 123 30.46 3.35 8.28
N ASN A 124 30.60 2.86 7.04
CA ASN A 124 31.67 3.33 6.18
C ASN A 124 31.51 4.81 5.80
N GLN A 125 30.28 5.23 5.49
CA GLN A 125 29.97 6.64 5.21
C GLN A 125 30.21 7.53 6.43
N ILE A 126 29.80 7.13 7.62
CA ILE A 126 30.06 7.88 8.88
C ILE A 126 31.57 8.02 9.12
N ARG A 127 32.34 6.96 8.90
CA ARG A 127 33.80 7.00 9.05
C ARG A 127 34.45 7.97 8.08
N ASP A 128 33.90 8.10 6.86
CA ASP A 128 34.45 9.01 5.85
C ASP A 128 34.12 10.47 6.19
N VAL A 129 32.94 10.76 6.76
CA VAL A 129 32.60 12.11 7.29
C VAL A 129 33.63 12.60 8.35
N TRP A 130 34.17 11.70 9.18
CA TRP A 130 35.16 12.06 10.20
C TRP A 130 36.58 12.26 9.65
N LYS A 131 36.86 11.85 8.43
CA LYS A 131 38.15 12.09 7.78
C LYS A 131 38.31 13.51 7.22
N ASP A 132 37.17 14.17 6.96
CA ASP A 132 37.12 15.51 6.39
C ASP A 132 37.05 16.62 7.47
N CYS A 133 37.09 16.24 8.76
CA CYS A 133 37.18 17.13 9.92
C CYS A 133 38.60 17.20 10.47
#